data_174d49e22b628371bebff8e8f6544c4c
#
_entry.id   174d49e22b628371bebff8e8f6544c4c
#
_cell.length_a   1.000
_cell.length_b   1.000
_cell.length_c   1.000
_cell.angle_alpha   90.00
_cell.angle_beta   90.00
_cell.angle_gamma   90.00
#
_symmetry.space_group_name_H-M   'P 1'
#
loop_
_entity.id
_entity.type
_entity.pdbx_description
1 polymer ?
#
loop_
_entity_poly.entity_id
_entity_poly.type
_entity_poly.pdbx_seq_one_letter_code
_entity_poly.pdbx_strand_id
1 'polypeptide(L)'
;MEFYGGFVVGYLVFSCFATTCYGVTFSSLQRTLIVSASSPKGHVLNAGEDELTIKWEFNQTFPTGTDSTYKTIKLKLCYAPISQKDRPWRKSVDDLNKDKTCQHKIVAKPYAPSNNSFAWTIGTDVPKATYFVRAYALDEREMQVGYGQNTNANKSTDLFDVRAISGRRVSLDIASVCFSVFSVVSLASFFYMEKRKGNVTEKK
;
A
#
# COMPACT_ATOMS: atom_id res chain seq x y z
N MET A 1 -7.48 54.20 24.44
CA MET A 1 -8.12 52.96 24.88
C MET A 1 -8.69 52.15 23.68
N GLU A 2 -8.10 52.23 22.49
CA GLU A 2 -8.62 51.59 21.26
C GLU A 2 -7.79 50.44 20.71
N PHE A 3 -6.62 50.14 21.30
CA PHE A 3 -5.72 49.10 20.78
C PHE A 3 -6.04 47.67 21.28
N TYR A 4 -6.82 47.49 22.30
CA TYR A 4 -7.16 46.17 22.85
C TYR A 4 -8.30 45.45 22.14
N GLY A 5 -9.21 46.19 21.48
CA GLY A 5 -10.35 45.59 20.76
C GLY A 5 -9.95 44.78 19.52
N GLY A 6 -8.93 45.23 18.77
CA GLY A 6 -8.46 44.56 17.59
C GLY A 6 -7.78 43.23 17.87
N PHE A 7 -7.04 43.10 18.98
CA PHE A 7 -6.38 41.87 19.39
C PHE A 7 -7.34 40.77 19.84
N VAL A 8 -8.40 41.15 20.56
CA VAL A 8 -9.42 40.22 21.05
C VAL A 8 -10.27 39.69 19.88
N VAL A 9 -10.65 40.55 18.95
CA VAL A 9 -11.40 40.14 17.73
C VAL A 9 -10.52 39.24 16.84
N GLY A 10 -9.26 39.56 16.67
CA GLY A 10 -8.29 38.72 15.92
C GLY A 10 -8.09 37.33 16.52
N TYR A 11 -8.06 37.22 17.87
CA TYR A 11 -7.93 35.94 18.57
C TYR A 11 -9.21 35.09 18.46
N LEU A 12 -10.41 35.74 18.54
CA LEU A 12 -11.70 35.06 18.37
C LEU A 12 -11.91 34.55 16.93
N VAL A 13 -11.47 35.30 15.91
CA VAL A 13 -11.57 34.88 14.52
C VAL A 13 -10.57 33.75 14.23
N PHE A 14 -9.38 33.78 14.81
CA PHE A 14 -8.38 32.71 14.63
C PHE A 14 -8.79 31.40 15.33
N SER A 15 -9.49 31.48 16.47
CA SER A 15 -9.98 30.27 17.16
C SER A 15 -11.14 29.57 16.43
N CYS A 16 -11.91 30.27 15.60
CA CYS A 16 -12.97 29.66 14.78
C CYS A 16 -12.47 28.84 13.59
N PHE A 17 -11.20 28.99 13.17
CA PHE A 17 -10.63 28.21 12.07
C PHE A 17 -9.93 26.93 12.53
N ALA A 18 -9.79 26.69 13.82
CA ALA A 18 -9.32 25.41 14.35
C ALA A 18 -10.46 24.37 14.36
N THR A 19 -11.07 24.11 13.23
CA THR A 19 -11.86 22.88 13.05
C THR A 19 -10.88 21.73 13.11
N THR A 20 -10.76 21.11 14.28
CA THR A 20 -10.04 19.86 14.44
C THR A 20 -10.73 18.83 13.54
N CYS A 21 -10.12 18.57 12.40
CA CYS A 21 -10.55 17.52 11.49
C CYS A 21 -10.23 16.18 12.18
N TYR A 22 -11.17 15.69 13.00
CA TYR A 22 -11.06 14.37 13.61
C TYR A 22 -11.21 13.33 12.49
N GLY A 23 -10.12 12.66 12.14
CA GLY A 23 -10.14 11.52 11.25
C GLY A 23 -10.92 10.36 11.88
N VAL A 24 -11.56 9.54 11.06
CA VAL A 24 -12.21 8.30 11.52
C VAL A 24 -11.13 7.36 12.06
N THR A 25 -11.36 6.81 13.26
CA THR A 25 -10.46 5.80 13.85
C THR A 25 -10.92 4.40 13.45
N PHE A 26 -9.97 3.49 13.23
CA PHE A 26 -10.29 2.11 12.90
C PHE A 26 -11.05 1.40 14.04
N SER A 27 -10.69 1.72 15.28
CA SER A 27 -11.33 1.18 16.49
C SER A 27 -12.81 1.58 16.63
N SER A 28 -13.23 2.69 16.01
CA SER A 28 -14.64 3.12 16.00
C SER A 28 -15.49 2.39 14.96
N LEU A 29 -14.88 1.69 14.00
CA LEU A 29 -15.61 1.00 12.94
C LEU A 29 -16.09 -0.37 13.39
N GLN A 30 -17.31 -0.71 13.02
CA GLN A 30 -17.87 -2.05 13.23
C GLN A 30 -17.56 -2.98 12.05
N ARG A 31 -17.33 -4.27 12.35
CA ARG A 31 -17.08 -5.29 11.33
C ARG A 31 -18.40 -5.80 10.74
N THR A 32 -19.05 -4.97 9.97
CA THR A 32 -20.38 -5.23 9.39
C THR A 32 -20.35 -5.98 8.06
N LEU A 33 -19.16 -6.16 7.47
CA LEU A 33 -19.01 -6.88 6.21
C LEU A 33 -18.26 -8.20 6.43
N ILE A 34 -18.71 -9.23 5.74
CA ILE A 34 -18.02 -10.51 5.59
C ILE A 34 -17.23 -10.44 4.28
N VAL A 35 -15.95 -10.74 4.32
CA VAL A 35 -15.06 -10.72 3.15
C VAL A 35 -14.36 -12.05 3.05
N SER A 36 -14.32 -12.62 1.84
CA SER A 36 -13.50 -13.78 1.50
C SER A 36 -12.65 -13.48 0.27
N ALA A 37 -11.45 -14.01 0.27
CA ALA A 37 -10.52 -13.89 -0.84
C ALA A 37 -10.00 -15.29 -1.18
N SER A 38 -10.07 -15.68 -2.44
CA SER A 38 -9.64 -16.98 -2.92
C SER A 38 -8.89 -16.88 -4.23
N SER A 39 -7.88 -17.71 -4.39
CA SER A 39 -7.15 -17.85 -5.66
C SER A 39 -7.04 -19.32 -6.04
N PRO A 40 -7.13 -19.64 -7.35
CA PRO A 40 -6.93 -21.01 -7.84
C PRO A 40 -5.50 -21.52 -7.64
N LYS A 41 -4.51 -20.63 -7.47
CA LYS A 41 -3.09 -20.97 -7.26
C LYS A 41 -2.68 -21.10 -5.78
N GLY A 42 -3.63 -20.97 -4.84
CA GLY A 42 -3.39 -21.10 -3.39
C GLY A 42 -2.85 -19.83 -2.76
N HIS A 43 -1.88 -19.95 -1.83
CA HIS A 43 -1.44 -18.86 -0.97
C HIS A 43 -0.27 -18.02 -1.51
N VAL A 44 0.35 -18.40 -2.63
CA VAL A 44 1.48 -17.67 -3.23
C VAL A 44 1.11 -17.21 -4.62
N LEU A 45 1.06 -15.91 -4.83
CA LEU A 45 0.55 -15.26 -6.04
C LEU A 45 1.63 -14.39 -6.69
N ASN A 46 1.69 -14.39 -8.02
CA ASN A 46 2.62 -13.56 -8.79
C ASN A 46 1.94 -12.27 -9.23
N ALA A 47 2.57 -11.15 -8.96
CA ALA A 47 2.09 -9.84 -9.43
C ALA A 47 2.10 -9.77 -10.97
N GLY A 48 1.05 -9.25 -11.57
CA GLY A 48 0.88 -9.12 -13.02
C GLY A 48 0.35 -10.37 -13.73
N GLU A 49 0.25 -11.52 -13.06
CA GLU A 49 -0.14 -12.79 -13.69
C GLU A 49 -1.34 -13.43 -13.01
N ASP A 50 -1.34 -13.44 -11.67
CA ASP A 50 -2.31 -14.20 -10.91
C ASP A 50 -3.53 -13.39 -10.53
N GLU A 51 -4.68 -14.08 -10.47
CA GLU A 51 -5.96 -13.50 -10.17
C GLU A 51 -6.42 -13.90 -8.77
N LEU A 52 -6.98 -12.93 -8.06
CA LEU A 52 -7.60 -13.07 -6.75
C LEU A 52 -9.10 -12.77 -6.87
N THR A 53 -9.94 -13.75 -6.57
CA THR A 53 -11.39 -13.57 -6.49
C THR A 53 -11.77 -13.13 -5.09
N ILE A 54 -12.36 -11.94 -4.97
CA ILE A 54 -12.79 -11.35 -3.71
C ILE A 54 -14.31 -11.32 -3.69
N LYS A 55 -14.90 -11.88 -2.64
CA LYS A 55 -16.36 -11.83 -2.40
C LYS A 55 -16.61 -11.05 -1.12
N TRP A 56 -17.69 -10.28 -1.10
CA TRP A 56 -18.11 -9.56 0.10
C TRP A 56 -19.62 -9.46 0.17
N GLU A 57 -20.12 -9.44 1.40
CA GLU A 57 -21.55 -9.33 1.71
C GLU A 57 -21.76 -8.64 3.05
N PHE A 58 -22.97 -8.15 3.29
CA PHE A 58 -23.34 -7.61 4.59
C PHE A 58 -23.53 -8.76 5.59
N ASN A 59 -23.03 -8.57 6.81
CA ASN A 59 -23.19 -9.53 7.89
C ASN A 59 -24.59 -9.44 8.49
N GLN A 60 -25.43 -10.42 8.18
CA GLN A 60 -26.82 -10.49 8.61
C GLN A 60 -27.01 -10.65 10.14
N THR A 61 -25.94 -10.81 10.93
CA THR A 61 -26.03 -10.80 12.39
C THR A 61 -26.28 -9.40 12.96
N PHE A 62 -26.08 -8.36 12.16
CA PHE A 62 -26.39 -6.99 12.54
C PHE A 62 -27.86 -6.66 12.27
N PRO A 63 -28.44 -5.72 13.05
CA PRO A 63 -29.83 -5.29 12.85
C PRO A 63 -30.09 -4.79 11.42
N THR A 64 -31.30 -5.05 10.92
CA THR A 64 -31.76 -4.52 9.63
C THR A 64 -31.68 -2.99 9.62
N GLY A 65 -31.13 -2.41 8.54
CA GLY A 65 -30.95 -0.96 8.40
C GLY A 65 -29.61 -0.42 8.89
N THR A 66 -28.73 -1.23 9.49
CA THR A 66 -27.37 -0.82 9.83
C THR A 66 -26.59 -0.37 8.57
N ASP A 67 -26.92 -0.95 7.43
CA ASP A 67 -26.30 -0.68 6.12
C ASP A 67 -26.99 0.47 5.34
N SER A 68 -28.00 1.14 5.90
CA SER A 68 -28.78 2.19 5.22
C SER A 68 -27.92 3.37 4.77
N THR A 69 -26.82 3.64 5.46
CA THR A 69 -25.89 4.73 5.14
C THR A 69 -24.81 4.33 4.11
N TYR A 70 -24.72 3.05 3.76
CA TYR A 70 -23.68 2.57 2.85
C TYR A 70 -24.00 2.95 1.40
N LYS A 71 -23.04 3.58 0.73
CA LYS A 71 -23.17 3.99 -0.68
C LYS A 71 -22.12 3.28 -1.55
N THR A 72 -20.91 3.14 -1.05
CA THR A 72 -19.80 2.57 -1.82
C THR A 72 -19.01 1.58 -0.97
N ILE A 73 -18.61 0.48 -1.57
CA ILE A 73 -17.62 -0.44 -1.00
C ILE A 73 -16.27 -0.23 -1.68
N LYS A 74 -15.25 0.06 -0.88
CA LYS A 74 -13.87 0.21 -1.32
C LYS A 74 -13.03 -0.98 -0.84
N LEU A 75 -12.59 -1.82 -1.78
CA LEU A 75 -11.69 -2.93 -1.49
C LEU A 75 -10.25 -2.46 -1.51
N LYS A 76 -9.49 -2.84 -0.51
CA LYS A 76 -8.07 -2.54 -0.37
C LYS A 76 -7.26 -3.78 -0.04
N LEU A 77 -6.05 -3.85 -0.61
CA LEU A 77 -5.03 -4.80 -0.23
C LEU A 77 -4.22 -4.24 0.94
N CYS A 78 -4.07 -5.04 1.99
CA CYS A 78 -3.50 -4.61 3.26
C CYS A 78 -2.32 -5.49 3.65
N TYR A 79 -1.26 -4.89 4.18
CA TYR A 79 -0.09 -5.61 4.68
C TYR A 79 -0.42 -6.39 5.96
N ALA A 80 -0.10 -7.67 5.98
CA ALA A 80 -0.17 -8.47 7.21
C ALA A 80 0.87 -8.00 8.26
N PRO A 81 0.65 -8.21 9.57
CA PRO A 81 1.57 -7.76 10.62
C PRO A 81 3.02 -8.22 10.42
N ILE A 82 3.22 -9.43 9.90
CA ILE A 82 4.55 -9.97 9.59
C ILE A 82 5.30 -9.11 8.54
N SER A 83 4.57 -8.50 7.62
CA SER A 83 5.13 -7.64 6.57
C SER A 83 5.32 -6.19 7.01
N GLN A 84 4.88 -5.83 8.21
CA GLN A 84 5.04 -4.50 8.80
C GLN A 84 6.28 -4.41 9.72
N LYS A 85 6.80 -5.54 10.17
CA LYS A 85 7.96 -5.61 11.05
C LYS A 85 9.15 -4.90 10.38
N ASP A 86 9.81 -4.01 11.12
CA ASP A 86 10.96 -3.19 10.70
C ASP A 86 10.70 -2.32 9.45
N ARG A 87 9.40 -2.00 9.17
CA ARG A 87 8.98 -1.20 8.01
C ARG A 87 7.99 -0.11 8.42
N PRO A 88 8.45 1.03 8.94
CA PRO A 88 7.58 2.11 9.43
C PRO A 88 6.64 2.68 8.36
N TRP A 89 6.98 2.57 7.07
CA TRP A 89 6.12 2.98 5.95
C TRP A 89 4.91 2.05 5.71
N ARG A 90 4.80 0.94 6.44
CA ARG A 90 3.66 0.00 6.41
C ARG A 90 2.93 -0.05 7.76
N LYS A 91 3.28 0.85 8.67
CA LYS A 91 2.81 0.82 10.07
C LYS A 91 1.30 1.00 10.13
N SER A 92 0.67 0.17 10.98
CA SER A 92 -0.73 0.28 11.35
C SER A 92 -0.90 1.39 12.39
N VAL A 93 -1.85 2.28 12.15
CA VAL A 93 -2.24 3.37 13.04
C VAL A 93 -3.76 3.38 13.12
N ASP A 94 -4.32 3.71 14.28
CA ASP A 94 -5.77 3.72 14.48
C ASP A 94 -6.48 4.83 13.67
N ASP A 95 -5.84 5.99 13.48
CA ASP A 95 -6.30 7.06 12.59
C ASP A 95 -6.19 6.59 11.12
N LEU A 96 -7.34 6.38 10.46
CA LEU A 96 -7.41 5.86 9.09
C LEU A 96 -6.76 6.76 8.04
N ASN A 97 -6.62 8.05 8.32
CA ASN A 97 -5.92 8.97 7.42
C ASN A 97 -4.39 8.79 7.47
N LYS A 98 -3.89 8.31 8.61
CA LYS A 98 -2.46 8.05 8.85
C LYS A 98 -2.09 6.58 8.68
N ASP A 99 -3.07 5.69 8.60
CA ASP A 99 -2.85 4.24 8.50
C ASP A 99 -2.18 3.87 7.17
N LYS A 100 -1.01 3.22 7.29
CA LYS A 100 -0.22 2.74 6.16
C LYS A 100 -0.38 1.24 5.91
N THR A 101 -1.34 0.60 6.60
CA THR A 101 -1.61 -0.84 6.44
C THR A 101 -2.22 -1.15 5.07
N CYS A 102 -3.21 -0.37 4.62
CA CYS A 102 -4.01 -0.63 3.42
C CYS A 102 -3.74 0.41 2.33
N GLN A 103 -2.57 0.33 1.67
CA GLN A 103 -2.12 1.33 0.70
C GLN A 103 -2.64 1.08 -0.72
N HIS A 104 -2.80 -0.19 -1.12
CA HIS A 104 -3.20 -0.53 -2.48
C HIS A 104 -4.72 -0.61 -2.61
N LYS A 105 -5.29 0.27 -3.43
CA LYS A 105 -6.72 0.21 -3.77
C LYS A 105 -6.93 -0.86 -4.85
N ILE A 106 -7.83 -1.79 -4.59
CA ILE A 106 -8.24 -2.81 -5.57
C ILE A 106 -9.35 -2.24 -6.46
N VAL A 107 -10.51 -1.93 -5.87
CA VAL A 107 -11.66 -1.39 -6.59
C VAL A 107 -12.57 -0.62 -5.63
N ALA A 108 -13.39 0.27 -6.17
CA ALA A 108 -14.53 0.83 -5.49
C ALA A 108 -15.79 0.51 -6.31
N LYS A 109 -16.82 -0.03 -5.66
CA LYS A 109 -18.10 -0.40 -6.30
C LYS A 109 -19.27 0.16 -5.49
N PRO A 110 -20.39 0.46 -6.14
CA PRO A 110 -21.64 0.79 -5.43
C PRO A 110 -21.98 -0.33 -4.42
N TYR A 111 -22.60 0.06 -3.32
CA TYR A 111 -23.02 -0.90 -2.31
C TYR A 111 -24.16 -1.77 -2.82
N ALA A 112 -24.04 -3.08 -2.57
CA ALA A 112 -25.11 -4.05 -2.66
C ALA A 112 -24.99 -5.00 -1.46
N PRO A 113 -26.11 -5.42 -0.82
CA PRO A 113 -26.07 -6.16 0.44
C PRO A 113 -25.52 -7.59 0.29
N SER A 114 -25.71 -8.21 -0.86
CA SER A 114 -25.37 -9.62 -1.07
C SER A 114 -24.81 -9.91 -2.45
N ASN A 115 -24.18 -11.08 -2.60
CA ASN A 115 -23.73 -11.67 -3.86
C ASN A 115 -22.74 -10.81 -4.66
N ASN A 116 -21.88 -10.07 -3.97
CA ASN A 116 -20.84 -9.28 -4.60
C ASN A 116 -19.58 -10.11 -4.81
N SER A 117 -19.05 -10.03 -6.02
CA SER A 117 -17.78 -10.67 -6.39
C SER A 117 -16.98 -9.78 -7.32
N PHE A 118 -15.67 -9.86 -7.20
CA PHE A 118 -14.74 -9.18 -8.08
C PHE A 118 -13.48 -10.02 -8.26
N ALA A 119 -13.15 -10.33 -9.50
CA ALA A 119 -11.91 -10.95 -9.89
C ALA A 119 -10.88 -9.86 -10.19
N TRP A 120 -9.74 -9.88 -9.50
CA TRP A 120 -8.69 -8.88 -9.59
C TRP A 120 -7.36 -9.52 -9.93
N THR A 121 -6.80 -9.14 -11.08
CA THR A 121 -5.39 -9.46 -11.40
C THR A 121 -4.50 -8.58 -10.55
N ILE A 122 -3.58 -9.19 -9.79
CA ILE A 122 -2.67 -8.46 -8.89
C ILE A 122 -1.81 -7.50 -9.71
N GLY A 123 -1.84 -6.21 -9.36
CA GLY A 123 -1.09 -5.18 -10.06
C GLY A 123 0.43 -5.43 -10.03
N THR A 124 1.11 -5.04 -11.09
CA THR A 124 2.58 -5.15 -11.21
C THR A 124 3.33 -4.24 -10.25
N ASP A 125 2.65 -3.22 -9.73
CA ASP A 125 3.12 -2.25 -8.74
C ASP A 125 3.04 -2.76 -7.29
N VAL A 126 2.42 -3.94 -7.07
CA VAL A 126 2.28 -4.53 -5.73
C VAL A 126 3.61 -5.13 -5.29
N PRO A 127 4.24 -4.61 -4.22
CA PRO A 127 5.53 -5.09 -3.76
C PRO A 127 5.44 -6.47 -3.08
N LYS A 128 6.56 -7.18 -3.03
CA LYS A 128 6.65 -8.46 -2.31
C LYS A 128 6.31 -8.30 -0.84
N ALA A 129 5.26 -8.98 -0.38
CA ALA A 129 4.85 -9.03 1.02
C ALA A 129 3.76 -10.09 1.23
N THR A 130 3.42 -10.33 2.50
CA THR A 130 2.23 -11.08 2.92
C THR A 130 1.07 -10.10 3.10
N TYR A 131 -0.09 -10.44 2.57
CA TYR A 131 -1.25 -9.56 2.46
C TYR A 131 -2.53 -10.22 2.97
N PHE A 132 -3.52 -9.35 3.20
CA PHE A 132 -4.92 -9.69 3.36
C PHE A 132 -5.79 -8.63 2.67
N VAL A 133 -7.06 -8.95 2.45
CA VAL A 133 -8.02 -8.03 1.82
C VAL A 133 -8.93 -7.42 2.87
N ARG A 134 -9.17 -6.12 2.77
CA ARG A 134 -10.14 -5.40 3.59
C ARG A 134 -11.10 -4.61 2.72
N ALA A 135 -12.39 -4.70 3.04
CA ALA A 135 -13.45 -3.89 2.49
C ALA A 135 -13.82 -2.78 3.47
N TYR A 136 -13.99 -1.57 2.99
CA TYR A 136 -14.57 -0.46 3.74
C TYR A 136 -15.89 -0.07 3.13
N ALA A 137 -16.93 0.04 3.96
CA ALA A 137 -18.18 0.69 3.59
C ALA A 137 -18.05 2.19 3.79
N LEU A 138 -18.43 2.95 2.77
CA LEU A 138 -18.35 4.41 2.75
C LEU A 138 -19.77 4.99 2.62
N ASP A 139 -20.00 6.10 3.31
CA ASP A 139 -21.22 6.89 3.20
C ASP A 139 -21.19 7.85 1.98
N GLU A 140 -22.19 8.75 1.90
CA GLU A 140 -22.28 9.79 0.85
C GLU A 140 -21.11 10.79 0.89
N ARG A 141 -20.45 10.95 2.04
CA ARG A 141 -19.30 11.86 2.24
C ARG A 141 -17.97 11.15 2.07
N GLU A 142 -17.97 9.91 1.54
CA GLU A 142 -16.81 9.05 1.44
C GLU A 142 -16.12 8.73 2.78
N MET A 143 -16.84 8.90 3.90
CA MET A 143 -16.34 8.52 5.23
C MET A 143 -16.54 7.03 5.47
N GLN A 144 -15.56 6.37 6.11
CA GLN A 144 -15.66 4.97 6.47
C GLN A 144 -16.65 4.80 7.63
N VAL A 145 -17.69 4.00 7.41
CA VAL A 145 -18.76 3.74 8.40
C VAL A 145 -18.84 2.27 8.82
N GLY A 146 -18.14 1.40 8.13
CA GLY A 146 -18.04 -0.02 8.46
C GLY A 146 -16.89 -0.69 7.71
N TYR A 147 -16.51 -1.90 8.13
CA TYR A 147 -15.47 -2.66 7.44
C TYR A 147 -15.73 -4.15 7.49
N GLY A 148 -14.98 -4.88 6.66
CA GLY A 148 -14.81 -6.32 6.70
C GLY A 148 -13.41 -6.69 6.26
N GLN A 149 -12.95 -7.88 6.62
CA GLN A 149 -11.67 -8.41 6.18
C GLN A 149 -11.73 -9.93 6.07
N ASN A 150 -10.94 -10.50 5.16
CA ASN A 150 -10.88 -11.94 4.97
C ASN A 150 -10.15 -12.68 6.11
N THR A 151 -9.44 -11.95 6.96
CA THR A 151 -8.66 -12.49 8.07
C THR A 151 -9.34 -12.31 9.42
N ASN A 152 -8.84 -12.98 10.45
CA ASN A 152 -9.30 -12.84 11.83
C ASN A 152 -8.89 -11.46 12.44
N ALA A 153 -9.31 -11.20 13.69
CA ALA A 153 -8.98 -9.96 14.40
C ALA A 153 -7.46 -9.76 14.56
N ASN A 154 -6.73 -10.84 14.80
CA ASN A 154 -5.27 -10.86 14.96
C ASN A 154 -4.50 -10.79 13.62
N LYS A 155 -5.22 -10.82 12.48
CA LYS A 155 -4.65 -10.81 11.12
C LYS A 155 -3.61 -11.92 10.91
N SER A 156 -3.95 -13.14 11.34
CA SER A 156 -3.07 -14.31 11.30
C SER A 156 -3.57 -15.46 10.42
N THR A 157 -4.85 -15.44 10.01
CA THR A 157 -5.45 -16.45 9.14
C THR A 157 -5.73 -15.90 7.75
N ASP A 158 -5.89 -16.80 6.77
CA ASP A 158 -6.29 -16.46 5.39
C ASP A 158 -5.43 -15.37 4.74
N LEU A 159 -4.14 -15.42 5.07
CA LEU A 159 -3.12 -14.56 4.49
C LEU A 159 -2.59 -15.19 3.19
N PHE A 160 -2.11 -14.35 2.28
CA PHE A 160 -1.46 -14.80 1.05
C PHE A 160 -0.22 -13.97 0.76
N ASP A 161 0.76 -14.61 0.12
CA ASP A 161 2.02 -13.97 -0.25
C ASP A 161 1.96 -13.50 -1.71
N VAL A 162 2.41 -12.27 -1.95
CA VAL A 162 2.59 -11.76 -3.30
C VAL A 162 4.08 -11.72 -3.63
N ARG A 163 4.43 -12.31 -4.77
CA ARG A 163 5.76 -12.21 -5.38
C ARG A 163 5.75 -11.05 -6.38
N ALA A 164 6.55 -10.04 -6.11
CA ALA A 164 6.70 -8.91 -7.02
C ALA A 164 7.43 -9.32 -8.31
N ILE A 165 7.15 -8.62 -9.39
CA ILE A 165 7.90 -8.74 -10.64
C ILE A 165 9.34 -8.28 -10.37
N SER A 166 10.30 -9.09 -10.80
CA SER A 166 11.71 -8.68 -10.84
C SER A 166 11.92 -7.80 -12.08
N GLY A 167 12.18 -6.52 -11.87
CA GLY A 167 12.62 -5.61 -12.97
C GLY A 167 14.03 -5.91 -13.48
N ARG A 168 14.71 -6.84 -12.85
CA ARG A 168 16.08 -7.25 -13.18
C ARG A 168 16.05 -8.23 -14.35
N ARG A 169 16.36 -7.72 -15.54
CA ARG A 169 16.49 -8.55 -16.75
C ARG A 169 17.94 -9.02 -16.88
N VAL A 170 18.13 -10.27 -17.28
CA VAL A 170 19.45 -10.87 -17.54
C VAL A 170 20.30 -10.01 -18.50
N SER A 171 19.66 -9.35 -19.47
CA SER A 171 20.35 -8.42 -20.38
C SER A 171 21.02 -7.22 -19.68
N LEU A 172 20.41 -6.71 -18.59
CA LEU A 172 21.01 -5.63 -17.80
C LEU A 172 22.22 -6.13 -17.00
N ASP A 173 22.14 -7.33 -16.46
CA ASP A 173 23.26 -7.96 -15.75
C ASP A 173 24.43 -8.20 -16.70
N ILE A 174 24.19 -8.73 -17.90
CA ILE A 174 25.22 -8.92 -18.93
C ILE A 174 25.84 -7.57 -19.32
N ALA A 175 25.02 -6.54 -19.59
CA ALA A 175 25.52 -5.23 -19.95
C ALA A 175 26.41 -4.62 -18.85
N SER A 176 25.99 -4.74 -17.57
CA SER A 176 26.77 -4.23 -16.44
C SER A 176 28.13 -4.93 -16.30
N VAL A 177 28.18 -6.23 -16.50
CA VAL A 177 29.43 -7.01 -16.50
C VAL A 177 30.34 -6.60 -17.66
N CYS A 178 29.80 -6.46 -18.88
CA CYS A 178 30.55 -5.99 -20.04
C CYS A 178 31.19 -4.60 -19.82
N PHE A 179 30.43 -3.65 -19.31
CA PHE A 179 30.95 -2.31 -19.02
C PHE A 179 31.98 -2.32 -17.89
N SER A 180 31.81 -3.15 -16.88
CA SER A 180 32.77 -3.31 -15.80
C SER A 180 34.11 -3.86 -16.31
N VAL A 181 34.07 -4.93 -17.09
CA VAL A 181 35.27 -5.53 -17.70
C VAL A 181 35.96 -4.55 -18.63
N PHE A 182 35.21 -3.86 -19.49
CA PHE A 182 35.73 -2.82 -20.38
C PHE A 182 36.45 -1.71 -19.61
N SER A 183 35.88 -1.23 -18.52
CA SER A 183 36.47 -0.20 -17.67
C SER A 183 37.81 -0.66 -17.08
N VAL A 184 37.87 -1.87 -16.53
CA VAL A 184 39.11 -2.43 -15.96
C VAL A 184 40.18 -2.60 -17.01
N VAL A 185 39.84 -3.15 -18.19
CA VAL A 185 40.80 -3.37 -19.31
C VAL A 185 41.31 -2.02 -19.82
N SER A 186 40.46 -1.02 -19.99
CA SER A 186 40.86 0.32 -20.44
C SER A 186 41.84 0.97 -19.46
N LEU A 187 41.55 0.88 -18.16
CA LEU A 187 42.41 1.40 -17.11
C LEU A 187 43.79 0.72 -17.09
N ALA A 188 43.79 -0.62 -17.15
CA ALA A 188 45.01 -1.38 -17.18
C ALA A 188 45.85 -1.06 -18.44
N SER A 189 45.19 -0.92 -19.60
CA SER A 189 45.86 -0.53 -20.87
C SER A 189 46.48 0.82 -20.79
N PHE A 190 45.75 1.82 -20.21
CA PHE A 190 46.26 3.19 -20.01
C PHE A 190 47.51 3.19 -19.13
N PHE A 191 47.47 2.54 -17.98
CA PHE A 191 48.63 2.45 -17.09
C PHE A 191 49.83 1.73 -17.74
N TYR A 192 49.58 0.67 -18.52
CA TYR A 192 50.64 -0.01 -19.23
C TYR A 192 51.31 0.89 -20.28
N MET A 193 50.53 1.64 -21.06
CA MET A 193 51.02 2.57 -22.05
C MET A 193 51.84 3.71 -21.42
N GLU A 194 51.37 4.25 -20.31
CA GLU A 194 52.04 5.33 -19.58
C GLU A 194 53.38 4.86 -18.99
N LYS A 195 53.40 3.68 -18.38
CA LYS A 195 54.64 3.08 -17.89
C LYS A 195 55.67 2.80 -19.01
N ARG A 196 55.21 2.42 -20.19
CA ARG A 196 56.13 2.25 -21.38
C ARG A 196 56.70 3.57 -21.82
N LYS A 197 55.91 4.66 -21.86
CA LYS A 197 56.41 6.00 -22.23
C LYS A 197 57.44 6.53 -21.23
N GLY A 198 57.22 6.33 -19.92
CA GLY A 198 58.16 6.75 -18.89
C GLY A 198 59.52 6.06 -19.03
N ASN A 199 59.56 4.77 -19.31
CA ASN A 199 60.80 4.01 -19.48
C ASN A 199 61.58 4.39 -20.77
N VAL A 200 60.93 4.96 -21.76
CA VAL A 200 61.59 5.43 -23.00
C VAL A 200 62.23 6.82 -22.78
N THR A 201 61.68 7.66 -21.95
CA THR A 201 62.20 9.02 -21.65
C THR A 201 63.41 8.97 -20.73
N GLU A 202 63.57 7.94 -19.89
CA GLU A 202 64.68 7.77 -18.95
C GLU A 202 65.94 7.17 -19.61
N LYS A 203 65.81 6.63 -20.85
CA LYS A 203 66.90 6.03 -21.64
C LYS A 203 67.51 6.97 -22.69
N LYS A 204 67.17 8.26 -22.69
CA LYS A 204 67.73 9.32 -23.56
C LYS A 204 68.49 10.33 -22.72
#